data_fceac57a02651b62d32370a09a270494
#
_entry.id   fceac57a02651b62d32370a09a270494
#
_cell.length_a   1.000
_cell.length_b   1.000
_cell.length_c   1.000
_cell.angle_alpha   90.00
_cell.angle_beta   90.00
_cell.angle_gamma   90.00
#
_symmetry.space_group_name_H-M   'P 1'
#
loop_
_entity.id
_entity.type
_entity.pdbx_description
1 polymer ?
#
loop_
_entity_poly.entity_id
_entity_poly.type
_entity_poly.pdbx_seq_one_letter_code
_entity_poly.pdbx_strand_id
1 'polypeptide(L)'
;MNRKITAIVTLCALATATASLAGPREDVLAQYAAAAKTASPAFAGFSAARGETLHHKKFAGGKPDTPACTSCHAADPRSAGRTPAGKAIEPVAVSVTPARYTDAAKVEKWFKRNCNDVLGRECTPLEKGDWLSYMMSR
;
A
#
# COMPACT_ATOMS: atom_id res chain seq x y z
N MET A 1 37.63 60.46 17.63
CA MET A 1 36.57 59.89 16.72
C MET A 1 36.76 58.36 16.70
N ASN A 2 36.04 57.63 17.55
CA ASN A 2 36.13 56.13 17.67
C ASN A 2 35.00 55.49 16.90
N ARG A 3 35.31 54.88 15.77
CA ARG A 3 34.36 54.07 14.98
C ARG A 3 34.33 52.66 15.59
N LYS A 4 33.22 52.30 16.23
CA LYS A 4 32.93 50.93 16.69
C LYS A 4 32.45 50.12 15.45
N ILE A 5 33.20 49.12 15.07
CA ILE A 5 32.84 48.15 14.03
C ILE A 5 32.05 47.05 14.71
N THR A 6 30.74 46.99 14.46
CA THR A 6 29.87 45.90 14.92
C THR A 6 29.93 44.78 13.91
N ALA A 7 30.57 43.68 14.27
CA ALA A 7 30.57 42.46 13.44
C ALA A 7 29.25 41.72 13.63
N ILE A 8 28.47 41.59 12.57
CA ILE A 8 27.26 40.78 12.53
C ILE A 8 27.69 39.35 12.16
N VAL A 9 27.63 38.44 13.13
CA VAL A 9 27.83 37.01 12.91
C VAL A 9 26.51 36.40 12.43
N THR A 10 26.40 36.14 11.12
CA THR A 10 25.26 35.43 10.56
C THR A 10 25.43 33.94 10.80
N LEU A 11 24.63 33.39 11.72
CA LEU A 11 24.57 31.96 12.02
C LEU A 11 23.74 31.27 10.93
N CYS A 12 24.38 30.64 9.95
CA CYS A 12 23.72 29.75 8.99
C CYS A 12 23.37 28.43 9.68
N ALA A 13 22.11 28.26 10.02
CA ALA A 13 21.58 26.97 10.46
C ALA A 13 21.50 26.01 9.26
N LEU A 14 22.40 25.03 9.19
CA LEU A 14 22.30 23.91 8.24
C LEU A 14 21.15 23.00 8.73
N ALA A 15 20.02 23.07 8.05
CA ALA A 15 18.94 22.08 8.20
C ALA A 15 19.42 20.77 7.53
N THR A 16 19.87 19.81 8.30
CA THR A 16 20.13 18.44 7.82
C THR A 16 18.80 17.77 7.56
N ALA A 17 18.37 17.70 6.29
CA ALA A 17 17.27 16.86 5.86
C ALA A 17 17.69 15.40 6.06
N THR A 18 17.16 14.73 7.08
CA THR A 18 17.25 13.27 7.23
C THR A 18 16.41 12.66 6.13
N ALA A 19 17.06 12.17 5.06
CA ALA A 19 16.40 11.31 4.09
C ALA A 19 15.96 10.04 4.84
N SER A 20 14.65 9.90 5.08
CA SER A 20 14.07 8.64 5.54
C SER A 20 14.29 7.64 4.41
N LEU A 21 15.13 6.63 4.63
CA LEU A 21 15.26 5.53 3.68
C LEU A 21 13.91 4.80 3.63
N ALA A 22 13.21 4.97 2.52
CA ALA A 22 11.99 4.21 2.26
C ALA A 22 12.33 2.72 2.29
N GLY A 23 11.50 1.92 2.96
CA GLY A 23 11.67 0.48 2.99
C GLY A 23 11.10 -0.19 1.73
N PRO A 24 11.34 -1.50 1.56
CA PRO A 24 10.88 -2.20 0.35
C PRO A 24 9.37 -2.11 0.08
N ARG A 25 8.54 -1.93 1.10
CA ARG A 25 7.07 -1.74 0.94
C ARG A 25 6.74 -0.35 0.43
N GLU A 26 7.44 0.65 0.93
CA GLU A 26 7.32 2.04 0.49
C GLU A 26 7.74 2.17 -0.97
N ASP A 27 8.74 1.41 -1.41
CA ASP A 27 9.14 1.34 -2.82
C ASP A 27 8.05 0.73 -3.70
N VAL A 28 7.37 -0.32 -3.23
CA VAL A 28 6.20 -0.90 -3.93
C VAL A 28 5.06 0.12 -4.02
N LEU A 29 4.75 0.81 -2.93
CA LEU A 29 3.74 1.88 -2.94
C LEU A 29 4.13 3.02 -3.89
N ALA A 30 5.39 3.43 -3.91
CA ALA A 30 5.88 4.48 -4.81
C ALA A 30 5.70 4.10 -6.30
N GLN A 31 5.95 2.84 -6.67
CA GLN A 31 5.69 2.34 -8.01
C GLN A 31 4.20 2.43 -8.39
N TYR A 32 3.30 2.03 -7.50
CA TYR A 32 1.86 2.17 -7.73
C TYR A 32 1.41 3.63 -7.76
N ALA A 33 2.00 4.51 -6.95
CA ALA A 33 1.70 5.94 -6.98
C ALA A 33 2.08 6.58 -8.31
N ALA A 34 3.27 6.26 -8.85
CA ALA A 34 3.70 6.72 -10.16
C ALA A 34 2.74 6.25 -11.26
N ALA A 35 2.34 4.97 -11.25
CA ALA A 35 1.40 4.42 -12.21
C ALA A 35 -0.01 5.02 -12.05
N ALA A 36 -0.50 5.24 -10.82
CA ALA A 36 -1.78 5.86 -10.54
C ALA A 36 -1.83 7.31 -11.02
N LYS A 37 -0.74 8.07 -10.83
CA LYS A 37 -0.61 9.46 -11.32
C LYS A 37 -0.60 9.52 -12.84
N THR A 38 0.04 8.55 -13.51
CA THR A 38 0.02 8.44 -14.97
C THR A 38 -1.38 8.14 -15.48
N ALA A 39 -2.12 7.24 -14.78
CA ALA A 39 -3.49 6.88 -15.16
C ALA A 39 -4.52 8.00 -14.85
N SER A 40 -4.26 8.81 -13.83
CA SER A 40 -5.12 9.93 -13.42
C SER A 40 -4.30 11.09 -12.86
N PRO A 41 -4.20 12.23 -13.59
CA PRO A 41 -3.53 13.42 -13.08
C PRO A 41 -4.11 13.97 -11.76
N ALA A 42 -5.38 13.63 -11.46
CA ALA A 42 -6.06 14.00 -10.21
C ALA A 42 -5.72 13.08 -9.02
N PHE A 43 -4.79 12.11 -9.20
CA PHE A 43 -4.37 11.24 -8.10
C PHE A 43 -3.79 12.05 -6.93
N ALA A 44 -4.45 11.98 -5.77
CA ALA A 44 -4.11 12.71 -4.55
C ALA A 44 -3.51 11.81 -3.45
N GLY A 45 -3.16 10.58 -3.78
CA GLY A 45 -2.60 9.62 -2.82
C GLY A 45 -3.50 8.42 -2.53
N PHE A 46 -2.92 7.45 -1.82
CA PHE A 46 -3.62 6.25 -1.39
C PHE A 46 -4.40 6.47 -0.09
N SER A 47 -5.41 5.63 0.13
CA SER A 47 -6.28 5.70 1.31
C SER A 47 -6.53 4.30 1.89
N ALA A 48 -6.15 4.10 3.15
CA ALA A 48 -6.47 2.87 3.87
C ALA A 48 -7.97 2.63 3.97
N ALA A 49 -8.79 3.67 4.10
CA ALA A 49 -10.25 3.56 4.16
C ALA A 49 -10.85 3.05 2.83
N ARG A 50 -10.33 3.54 1.67
CA ARG A 50 -10.73 2.98 0.37
C ARG A 50 -10.25 1.54 0.22
N GLY A 51 -9.06 1.22 0.71
CA GLY A 51 -8.52 -0.14 0.74
C GLY A 51 -9.36 -1.09 1.59
N GLU A 52 -9.84 -0.64 2.75
CA GLU A 52 -10.78 -1.38 3.60
C GLU A 52 -12.10 -1.65 2.86
N THR A 53 -12.66 -0.61 2.23
CA THR A 53 -13.88 -0.74 1.41
C THR A 53 -13.67 -1.78 0.30
N LEU A 54 -12.56 -1.72 -0.43
CA LEU A 54 -12.22 -2.68 -1.48
C LEU A 54 -12.09 -4.10 -0.93
N HIS A 55 -11.50 -4.30 0.24
CA HIS A 55 -11.31 -5.60 0.88
C HIS A 55 -12.63 -6.31 1.19
N HIS A 56 -13.64 -5.55 1.61
CA HIS A 56 -14.95 -6.08 1.98
C HIS A 56 -15.98 -6.10 0.85
N LYS A 57 -15.76 -5.34 -0.22
CA LYS A 57 -16.69 -5.18 -1.33
C LYS A 57 -16.87 -6.49 -2.09
N LYS A 58 -18.13 -6.83 -2.40
CA LYS A 58 -18.48 -7.95 -3.28
C LYS A 58 -18.49 -7.49 -4.73
N PHE A 59 -17.98 -8.34 -5.59
CA PHE A 59 -17.91 -8.15 -7.03
C PHE A 59 -18.60 -9.31 -7.75
N ALA A 60 -19.24 -9.02 -8.87
CA ALA A 60 -19.90 -10.03 -9.70
C ALA A 60 -19.08 -10.44 -10.95
N GLY A 61 -17.96 -9.76 -11.19
CA GLY A 61 -17.16 -9.98 -12.41
C GLY A 61 -16.16 -11.13 -12.32
N GLY A 62 -15.83 -11.59 -11.12
CA GLY A 62 -14.88 -12.68 -10.88
C GLY A 62 -15.53 -14.05 -10.74
N LYS A 63 -14.86 -14.94 -10.03
CA LYS A 63 -15.35 -16.29 -9.76
C LYS A 63 -16.50 -16.25 -8.75
N PRO A 64 -17.59 -17.02 -8.96
CA PRO A 64 -18.75 -17.02 -8.07
C PRO A 64 -18.44 -17.40 -6.61
N ASP A 65 -17.44 -18.26 -6.40
CA ASP A 65 -17.02 -18.72 -5.06
C ASP A 65 -16.05 -17.78 -4.35
N THR A 66 -15.56 -16.75 -5.04
CA THR A 66 -14.65 -15.74 -4.48
C THR A 66 -15.10 -14.30 -4.77
N PRO A 67 -16.32 -13.89 -4.36
CA PRO A 67 -16.88 -12.59 -4.73
C PRO A 67 -16.21 -11.39 -4.03
N ALA A 68 -15.36 -11.60 -3.02
CA ALA A 68 -14.67 -10.55 -2.27
C ALA A 68 -13.26 -10.99 -1.87
N CYS A 69 -12.38 -10.05 -1.51
CA CYS A 69 -11.08 -10.41 -0.94
C CYS A 69 -11.25 -11.22 0.35
N THR A 70 -12.29 -10.92 1.13
CA THR A 70 -12.66 -11.66 2.34
C THR A 70 -13.14 -13.09 2.11
N SER A 71 -13.35 -13.50 0.87
CA SER A 71 -13.64 -14.91 0.57
C SER A 71 -12.46 -15.85 0.85
N CYS A 72 -11.23 -15.31 0.82
CA CYS A 72 -10.00 -16.05 1.10
C CYS A 72 -9.24 -15.45 2.28
N HIS A 73 -9.23 -14.13 2.40
CA HIS A 73 -8.62 -13.42 3.53
C HIS A 73 -9.69 -13.14 4.58
N ALA A 74 -9.33 -13.18 5.86
CA ALA A 74 -10.27 -12.85 6.92
C ALA A 74 -10.77 -11.40 6.81
N ALA A 75 -11.95 -11.12 7.36
CA ALA A 75 -12.50 -9.76 7.45
C ALA A 75 -11.56 -8.83 8.25
N ASP A 76 -11.01 -9.31 9.37
CA ASP A 76 -9.87 -8.66 10.03
C ASP A 76 -8.56 -9.14 9.38
N PRO A 77 -7.77 -8.25 8.73
CA PRO A 77 -6.51 -8.61 8.11
C PRO A 77 -5.47 -9.24 9.04
N ARG A 78 -5.62 -9.08 10.37
CA ARG A 78 -4.77 -9.69 11.39
C ARG A 78 -5.09 -11.16 11.66
N SER A 79 -6.19 -11.66 11.13
CA SER A 79 -6.60 -13.05 11.26
C SER A 79 -6.17 -13.88 10.05
N ALA A 80 -5.94 -15.17 10.29
CA ALA A 80 -5.63 -16.12 9.22
C ALA A 80 -6.84 -16.33 8.31
N GLY A 81 -6.58 -16.42 7.02
CA GLY A 81 -7.57 -16.75 5.99
C GLY A 81 -7.48 -18.19 5.54
N ARG A 82 -8.28 -18.53 4.51
CA ARG A 82 -8.30 -19.88 3.92
C ARG A 82 -8.78 -19.80 2.46
N THR A 83 -8.10 -20.51 1.58
CA THR A 83 -8.56 -20.66 0.19
C THR A 83 -9.84 -21.49 0.12
N PRO A 84 -10.64 -21.44 -0.98
CA PRO A 84 -11.77 -22.34 -1.20
C PRO A 84 -11.39 -23.82 -1.11
N ALA A 85 -10.17 -24.18 -1.51
CA ALA A 85 -9.62 -25.54 -1.37
C ALA A 85 -9.13 -25.89 0.03
N GLY A 86 -9.39 -25.06 1.03
CA GLY A 86 -9.07 -25.32 2.44
C GLY A 86 -7.62 -25.01 2.86
N LYS A 87 -6.75 -24.52 1.95
CA LYS A 87 -5.37 -24.17 2.29
C LYS A 87 -5.35 -22.89 3.17
N ALA A 88 -4.64 -22.96 4.31
CA ALA A 88 -4.47 -21.80 5.18
C ALA A 88 -3.69 -20.68 4.49
N ILE A 89 -4.09 -19.45 4.78
CA ILE A 89 -3.42 -18.22 4.36
C ILE A 89 -3.05 -17.45 5.64
N GLU A 90 -1.77 -17.14 5.81
CA GLU A 90 -1.32 -16.32 6.93
C GLU A 90 -1.98 -14.93 6.91
N PRO A 91 -2.10 -14.27 8.06
CA PRO A 91 -2.62 -12.90 8.16
C PRO A 91 -1.99 -11.97 7.12
N VAL A 92 -2.80 -11.10 6.54
CA VAL A 92 -2.33 -10.15 5.51
C VAL A 92 -1.92 -8.79 6.09
N ALA A 93 -2.23 -8.52 7.36
CA ALA A 93 -1.78 -7.33 8.07
C ALA A 93 -0.26 -7.34 8.30
N VAL A 94 0.39 -6.21 8.07
CA VAL A 94 1.84 -6.05 8.27
C VAL A 94 2.24 -6.18 9.74
N SER A 95 1.38 -5.74 10.67
CA SER A 95 1.65 -5.86 12.12
C SER A 95 1.79 -7.31 12.60
N VAL A 96 1.17 -8.27 11.90
CA VAL A 96 1.21 -9.69 12.26
C VAL A 96 2.23 -10.45 11.39
N THR A 97 2.37 -10.07 10.13
CA THR A 97 3.29 -10.71 9.17
C THR A 97 4.23 -9.66 8.56
N PRO A 98 5.26 -9.23 9.30
CA PRO A 98 6.12 -8.09 8.91
C PRO A 98 6.90 -8.27 7.59
N ALA A 99 7.10 -9.51 7.13
CA ALA A 99 7.79 -9.78 5.86
C ALA A 99 6.91 -9.60 4.62
N ARG A 100 5.59 -9.34 4.79
CA ARG A 100 4.69 -9.14 3.64
C ARG A 100 5.01 -7.87 2.86
N TYR A 101 4.79 -7.94 1.56
CA TYR A 101 4.86 -6.82 0.61
C TYR A 101 6.25 -6.21 0.43
N THR A 102 7.31 -6.96 0.77
CA THR A 102 8.70 -6.53 0.61
C THR A 102 9.33 -6.96 -0.72
N ASP A 103 8.64 -7.78 -1.51
CA ASP A 103 9.05 -8.26 -2.84
C ASP A 103 8.02 -7.81 -3.87
N ALA A 104 8.37 -6.81 -4.68
CA ALA A 104 7.49 -6.19 -5.67
C ALA A 104 6.96 -7.20 -6.71
N ALA A 105 7.80 -8.13 -7.17
CA ALA A 105 7.39 -9.13 -8.17
C ALA A 105 6.38 -10.12 -7.59
N LYS A 106 6.57 -10.52 -6.33
CA LYS A 106 5.64 -11.39 -5.61
C LYS A 106 4.31 -10.68 -5.34
N VAL A 107 4.35 -9.40 -4.95
CA VAL A 107 3.15 -8.57 -4.74
C VAL A 107 2.35 -8.48 -6.03
N GLU A 108 2.99 -8.13 -7.15
CA GLU A 108 2.32 -8.00 -8.45
C GLU A 108 1.71 -9.32 -8.92
N LYS A 109 2.44 -10.43 -8.79
CA LYS A 109 1.94 -11.78 -9.10
C LYS A 109 0.64 -12.09 -8.36
N TRP A 110 0.58 -11.77 -7.06
CA TRP A 110 -0.60 -12.06 -6.25
C TRP A 110 -1.75 -11.10 -6.54
N PHE A 111 -1.50 -9.82 -6.78
CA PHE A 111 -2.54 -8.90 -7.24
C PHE A 111 -3.15 -9.36 -8.56
N LYS A 112 -2.31 -9.68 -9.56
CA LYS A 112 -2.80 -10.16 -10.85
C LYS A 112 -3.74 -11.35 -10.67
N ARG A 113 -3.34 -12.35 -9.89
CA ARG A 113 -4.17 -13.54 -9.66
C ARG A 113 -5.46 -13.21 -8.90
N ASN A 114 -5.32 -12.56 -7.73
CA ASN A 114 -6.44 -12.36 -6.82
C ASN A 114 -7.46 -11.36 -7.38
N CYS A 115 -7.01 -10.31 -8.06
CA CYS A 115 -7.92 -9.37 -8.71
C CYS A 115 -8.71 -10.02 -9.84
N ASN A 116 -8.07 -10.86 -10.66
CA ASN A 116 -8.80 -11.62 -11.69
C ASN A 116 -9.80 -12.60 -11.05
N ASP A 117 -9.43 -13.27 -9.96
CA ASP A 117 -10.35 -14.21 -9.28
C ASP A 117 -11.55 -13.48 -8.65
N VAL A 118 -11.35 -12.29 -8.07
CA VAL A 118 -12.40 -11.57 -7.33
C VAL A 118 -13.15 -10.56 -8.20
N LEU A 119 -12.44 -9.74 -8.99
CA LEU A 119 -13.02 -8.66 -9.79
C LEU A 119 -13.32 -9.07 -11.24
N GLY A 120 -12.74 -10.17 -11.72
CA GLY A 120 -12.78 -10.55 -13.15
C GLY A 120 -11.90 -9.67 -14.05
N ARG A 121 -11.02 -8.86 -13.47
CA ARG A 121 -10.07 -7.97 -14.15
C ARG A 121 -8.85 -7.71 -13.29
N GLU A 122 -7.84 -7.11 -13.87
CA GLU A 122 -6.72 -6.59 -13.07
C GLU A 122 -7.17 -5.41 -12.19
N CYS A 123 -6.60 -5.31 -11.00
CA CYS A 123 -6.74 -4.14 -10.16
C CYS A 123 -5.99 -2.95 -10.76
N THR A 124 -6.59 -1.77 -10.69
CA THR A 124 -5.91 -0.53 -11.05
C THR A 124 -4.76 -0.22 -10.08
N PRO A 125 -3.76 0.60 -10.47
CA PRO A 125 -2.71 1.03 -9.55
C PRO A 125 -3.26 1.69 -8.28
N LEU A 126 -4.37 2.44 -8.37
CA LEU A 126 -5.05 3.05 -7.23
C LEU A 126 -5.60 1.97 -6.27
N GLU A 127 -6.31 0.97 -6.80
CA GLU A 127 -6.86 -0.13 -5.99
C GLU A 127 -5.76 -0.93 -5.29
N LYS A 128 -4.64 -1.21 -5.99
CA LYS A 128 -3.48 -1.91 -5.41
C LYS A 128 -2.87 -1.11 -4.26
N GLY A 129 -2.62 0.16 -4.47
CA GLY A 129 -2.02 1.02 -3.46
C GLY A 129 -2.94 1.31 -2.27
N ASP A 130 -4.24 1.50 -2.50
CA ASP A 130 -5.24 1.64 -1.43
C ASP A 130 -5.31 0.39 -0.55
N TRP A 131 -5.37 -0.80 -1.19
CA TRP A 131 -5.40 -2.06 -0.46
C TRP A 131 -4.11 -2.31 0.34
N LEU A 132 -2.94 -2.05 -0.23
CA LEU A 132 -1.66 -2.13 0.51
C LEU A 132 -1.63 -1.16 1.68
N SER A 133 -2.08 0.08 1.49
CA SER A 133 -2.14 1.08 2.57
C SER A 133 -3.04 0.61 3.72
N TYR A 134 -4.14 -0.09 3.41
CA TYR A 134 -4.98 -0.71 4.43
C TYR A 134 -4.23 -1.83 5.18
N MET A 135 -3.56 -2.76 4.48
CA MET A 135 -2.80 -3.84 5.12
C MET A 135 -1.64 -3.32 5.99
N MET A 136 -1.00 -2.24 5.58
CA MET A 136 0.08 -1.59 6.33
C MET A 136 -0.41 -0.81 7.55
N SER A 137 -1.67 -0.42 7.58
CA SER A 137 -2.30 0.28 8.72
C SER A 137 -2.84 -0.65 9.81
N ARG A 138 -2.78 -1.97 9.60
CA ARG A 138 -3.33 -3.00 10.51
C ARG A 138 -2.28 -3.83 11.21
#